data_a9575333e67fb8eb03a68b54e858380b
#
_entry.id   a9575333e67fb8eb03a68b54e858380b
#
_cell.length_a   1.000
_cell.length_b   1.000
_cell.length_c   1.000
_cell.angle_alpha   90.00
_cell.angle_beta   90.00
_cell.angle_gamma   90.00
#
_symmetry.space_group_name_H-M   'P 1'
#
loop_
_entity.id
_entity.type
_entity.pdbx_description
1 polymer ?
#
loop_
_entity_poly.entity_id
_entity_poly.type
_entity_poly.pdbx_seq_one_letter_code
_entity_poly.pdbx_strand_id
1 'polypeptide(L)'
;MIGCTIKPVSGEADMNGDPEHAGAQFRPSEKVETTTTTYIFPGENIDAHKIKDLPWAAEVFTVEGKTFTVVILNHPDNPKDTAVSAYRDYGRFGMFPKGKATAESPFKLHYQWLVAEGDVRDAAVFQSAWNAFAGKSDATPAITIKLSDQPKPKKTPDPAKK
;
A
#
# COMPACT_ATOMS: atom_id res chain seq x y z
N MET A 1 12.68 8.98 -2.28
CA MET A 1 11.60 9.76 -1.62
C MET A 1 10.71 10.32 -2.71
N ILE A 2 9.41 10.19 -2.56
CA ILE A 2 8.41 10.78 -3.45
C ILE A 2 7.58 11.75 -2.62
N GLY A 3 7.70 13.04 -2.93
CA GLY A 3 6.79 14.06 -2.42
C GLY A 3 5.71 14.33 -3.48
N CYS A 4 4.45 14.32 -3.06
CA CYS A 4 3.32 14.67 -3.92
C CYS A 4 2.64 15.92 -3.34
N THR A 5 2.41 16.91 -4.18
CA THR A 5 1.62 18.08 -3.84
C THR A 5 0.43 18.19 -4.78
N ILE A 6 -0.77 18.16 -4.23
CA ILE A 6 -2.01 18.33 -4.97
C ILE A 6 -2.49 19.75 -4.74
N LYS A 7 -2.50 20.53 -5.81
CA LYS A 7 -2.95 21.93 -5.81
C LYS A 7 -3.95 22.12 -6.95
N PRO A 8 -5.24 22.26 -6.66
CA PRO A 8 -6.21 22.56 -7.71
C PRO A 8 -5.98 23.94 -8.32
N VAL A 9 -6.29 24.09 -9.59
CA VAL A 9 -6.16 25.39 -10.31
C VAL A 9 -7.22 26.37 -9.83
N SER A 10 -8.42 25.85 -9.52
CA SER A 10 -9.54 26.61 -8.97
C SER A 10 -10.42 25.70 -8.11
N GLY A 11 -11.13 26.28 -7.15
CA GLY A 11 -12.05 25.57 -6.28
C GLY A 11 -11.33 24.64 -5.28
N GLU A 12 -11.98 23.55 -4.93
CA GLU A 12 -11.52 22.55 -3.96
C GLU A 12 -11.38 21.18 -4.63
N ALA A 13 -10.35 20.43 -4.30
CA ALA A 13 -10.19 19.02 -4.62
C ALA A 13 -10.38 18.18 -3.36
N ASP A 14 -11.25 17.18 -3.40
CA ASP A 14 -11.52 16.28 -2.29
C ASP A 14 -10.81 14.95 -2.48
N MET A 15 -9.96 14.60 -1.51
CA MET A 15 -9.30 13.31 -1.39
C MET A 15 -10.15 12.46 -0.43
N ASN A 16 -11.00 11.63 -0.97
CA ASN A 16 -12.02 10.90 -0.20
C ASN A 16 -11.48 9.65 0.53
N GLY A 17 -10.19 9.30 0.33
CA GLY A 17 -9.58 8.10 0.92
C GLY A 17 -10.05 6.79 0.31
N ASP A 18 -10.65 6.85 -0.88
CA ASP A 18 -11.09 5.66 -1.59
C ASP A 18 -9.90 4.80 -2.03
N PRO A 19 -9.78 3.54 -1.54
CA PRO A 19 -8.67 2.64 -1.89
C PRO A 19 -8.63 2.24 -3.36
N GLU A 20 -9.58 2.65 -4.16
CA GLU A 20 -9.60 2.36 -5.59
C GLU A 20 -9.13 3.54 -6.45
N HIS A 21 -9.29 4.77 -5.96
CA HIS A 21 -9.18 5.96 -6.80
C HIS A 21 -8.33 7.09 -6.24
N ALA A 22 -8.00 7.11 -4.94
CA ALA A 22 -7.33 8.26 -4.33
C ALA A 22 -6.17 7.84 -3.43
N GLY A 23 -4.93 8.12 -3.84
CA GLY A 23 -3.75 7.88 -3.01
C GLY A 23 -2.51 7.43 -3.77
N ALA A 24 -1.45 7.20 -3.00
CA ALA A 24 -0.20 6.63 -3.53
C ALA A 24 -0.30 5.12 -3.58
N GLN A 25 -0.22 4.55 -4.77
CA GLN A 25 -0.34 3.11 -4.96
C GLN A 25 0.75 2.56 -5.88
N PHE A 26 1.15 1.34 -5.58
CA PHE A 26 1.97 0.49 -6.43
C PHE A 26 1.09 -0.54 -7.13
N ARG A 27 1.48 -0.91 -8.33
CA ARG A 27 0.87 -2.02 -9.06
C ARG A 27 1.97 -2.71 -9.89
N PRO A 28 2.18 -4.01 -9.69
CA PRO A 28 3.12 -4.77 -10.51
C PRO A 28 2.59 -4.96 -11.93
N SER A 29 3.39 -5.63 -12.76
CA SER A 29 2.99 -6.05 -14.10
C SER A 29 1.73 -6.92 -14.05
N GLU A 30 0.94 -6.91 -15.14
CA GLU A 30 -0.20 -7.82 -15.32
C GLU A 30 0.18 -9.32 -15.31
N LYS A 31 1.48 -9.62 -15.46
CA LYS A 31 2.04 -10.98 -15.41
C LYS A 31 2.33 -11.47 -13.98
N VAL A 32 1.87 -10.77 -12.95
CA VAL A 32 2.02 -11.18 -11.57
C VAL A 32 1.34 -12.53 -11.32
N GLU A 33 2.01 -13.39 -10.56
CA GLU A 33 1.46 -14.68 -10.14
C GLU A 33 0.51 -14.49 -8.95
N THR A 34 -0.78 -14.32 -9.24
CA THR A 34 -1.80 -13.91 -8.27
C THR A 34 -1.95 -14.82 -7.04
N THR A 35 -1.52 -16.08 -7.14
CA THR A 35 -1.61 -17.05 -6.04
C THR A 35 -0.45 -16.96 -5.04
N THR A 36 0.60 -16.20 -5.35
CA THR A 36 1.82 -16.10 -4.53
C THR A 36 1.98 -14.77 -3.80
N THR A 37 1.16 -13.78 -4.15
CA THR A 37 1.24 -12.44 -3.56
C THR A 37 0.97 -12.47 -2.05
N THR A 38 1.90 -11.91 -1.28
CA THR A 38 1.85 -11.88 0.18
C THR A 38 2.06 -10.47 0.67
N TYR A 39 1.32 -10.06 1.71
CA TYR A 39 1.45 -8.76 2.34
C TYR A 39 2.03 -8.88 3.75
N ILE A 40 2.83 -7.90 4.14
CA ILE A 40 3.51 -7.85 5.43
C ILE A 40 3.18 -6.52 6.10
N PHE A 41 2.72 -6.58 7.34
CA PHE A 41 2.29 -5.43 8.12
C PHE A 41 3.01 -5.36 9.46
N PRO A 42 3.37 -4.17 9.96
CA PRO A 42 3.82 -3.98 11.33
C PRO A 42 2.65 -4.20 12.30
N GLY A 43 2.84 -5.02 13.30
CA GLY A 43 1.85 -5.36 14.31
C GLY A 43 1.34 -6.80 14.23
N GLU A 44 0.71 -7.24 15.30
CA GLU A 44 0.12 -8.58 15.42
C GLU A 44 -1.37 -8.57 15.01
N ASN A 45 -1.82 -9.67 14.44
CA ASN A 45 -3.25 -9.92 14.14
C ASN A 45 -3.91 -8.84 13.26
N ILE A 46 -3.17 -8.27 12.33
CA ILE A 46 -3.67 -7.21 11.43
C ILE A 46 -4.77 -7.76 10.50
N ASP A 47 -5.89 -7.04 10.44
CA ASP A 47 -6.94 -7.25 9.44
C ASP A 47 -6.66 -6.36 8.21
N ALA A 48 -6.22 -6.96 7.11
CA ALA A 48 -5.81 -6.26 5.90
C ALA A 48 -6.90 -5.37 5.26
N HIS A 49 -8.19 -5.60 5.61
CA HIS A 49 -9.31 -4.81 5.07
C HIS A 49 -9.69 -3.60 5.92
N LYS A 50 -9.11 -3.46 7.13
CA LYS A 50 -9.52 -2.43 8.11
C LYS A 50 -8.38 -1.57 8.61
N ILE A 51 -7.17 -1.83 8.14
CA ILE A 51 -5.97 -1.13 8.64
C ILE A 51 -5.91 0.32 8.17
N LYS A 52 -5.40 1.15 9.07
CA LYS A 52 -5.13 2.57 8.83
C LYS A 52 -3.82 2.99 9.48
N ASP A 53 -3.26 4.08 9.00
CA ASP A 53 -2.12 4.79 9.61
C ASP A 53 -0.88 3.95 9.89
N LEU A 54 -0.64 2.91 9.07
CA LEU A 54 0.59 2.13 9.22
C LEU A 54 1.82 2.98 8.90
N PRO A 55 2.93 2.79 9.66
CA PRO A 55 4.22 3.39 9.33
C PRO A 55 4.75 2.87 8.00
N TRP A 56 4.54 1.60 7.72
CA TRP A 56 4.92 0.95 6.47
C TRP A 56 4.02 -0.25 6.17
N ALA A 57 4.01 -0.68 4.93
CA ALA A 57 3.47 -1.96 4.50
C ALA A 57 4.36 -2.51 3.40
N ALA A 58 4.47 -3.83 3.32
CA ALA A 58 5.25 -4.47 2.26
C ALA A 58 4.44 -5.52 1.52
N GLU A 59 4.87 -5.78 0.29
CA GLU A 59 4.33 -6.78 -0.59
C GLU A 59 5.47 -7.64 -1.15
N VAL A 60 5.27 -8.95 -1.18
CA VAL A 60 6.12 -9.91 -1.88
C VAL A 60 5.29 -10.56 -2.97
N PHE A 61 5.78 -10.53 -4.19
CA PHE A 61 5.08 -11.08 -5.36
C PHE A 61 6.07 -11.66 -6.37
N THR A 62 5.57 -12.51 -7.25
CA THR A 62 6.36 -13.14 -8.31
C THR A 62 5.86 -12.67 -9.68
N VAL A 63 6.79 -12.33 -10.56
CA VAL A 63 6.53 -12.01 -11.97
C VAL A 63 7.51 -12.79 -12.83
N GLU A 64 6.99 -13.60 -13.75
CA GLU A 64 7.81 -14.40 -14.68
C GLU A 64 8.90 -15.22 -13.96
N GLY A 65 8.54 -15.84 -12.84
CA GLY A 65 9.43 -16.69 -12.03
C GLY A 65 10.46 -15.92 -11.18
N LYS A 66 10.41 -14.59 -11.16
CA LYS A 66 11.26 -13.76 -10.29
C LYS A 66 10.44 -13.17 -9.16
N THR A 67 10.95 -13.29 -7.95
CA THR A 67 10.32 -12.72 -6.74
C THR A 67 10.86 -11.33 -6.47
N PHE A 68 9.97 -10.44 -6.06
CA PHE A 68 10.27 -9.06 -5.68
C PHE A 68 9.59 -8.72 -4.37
N THR A 69 10.21 -7.80 -3.65
CA THR A 69 9.64 -7.17 -2.47
C THR A 69 9.53 -5.67 -2.71
N VAL A 70 8.36 -5.11 -2.43
CA VAL A 70 8.12 -3.66 -2.49
C VAL A 70 7.58 -3.20 -1.14
N VAL A 71 8.14 -2.13 -0.60
CA VAL A 71 7.71 -1.53 0.67
C VAL A 71 7.28 -0.09 0.42
N ILE A 72 6.13 0.30 0.96
CA ILE A 72 5.72 1.71 1.07
C ILE A 72 5.95 2.19 2.50
N LEU A 73 6.67 3.30 2.63
CA LEU A 73 6.90 3.99 3.90
C LEU A 73 6.00 5.23 3.94
N ASN A 74 5.25 5.38 5.02
CA ASN A 74 4.31 6.47 5.26
C ASN A 74 4.93 7.50 6.22
N HIS A 75 5.09 8.73 5.77
CA HIS A 75 5.65 9.77 6.65
C HIS A 75 4.64 10.14 7.75
N PRO A 76 5.08 10.37 9.01
CA PRO A 76 4.19 10.71 10.12
C PRO A 76 3.43 12.02 9.93
N ASP A 77 3.90 12.93 9.06
CA ASP A 77 3.24 14.18 8.71
C ASP A 77 2.10 14.01 7.69
N ASN A 78 1.95 12.82 7.12
CA ASN A 78 0.80 12.52 6.26
C ASN A 78 -0.50 12.54 7.09
N PRO A 79 -1.63 12.85 6.46
CA PRO A 79 -2.92 12.87 7.17
C PRO A 79 -3.21 11.58 7.92
N LYS A 80 -3.82 11.71 9.09
CA LYS A 80 -4.33 10.59 9.86
C LYS A 80 -5.60 10.01 9.24
N ASP A 81 -6.00 8.84 9.71
CA ASP A 81 -7.12 8.07 9.17
C ASP A 81 -6.89 7.60 7.72
N THR A 82 -5.60 7.51 7.34
CA THR A 82 -5.17 7.02 6.02
C THR A 82 -5.41 5.52 5.90
N ALA A 83 -6.36 5.13 5.05
CA ALA A 83 -6.64 3.73 4.77
C ALA A 83 -5.46 3.06 4.04
N VAL A 84 -5.22 1.78 4.34
CA VAL A 84 -4.24 0.96 3.62
C VAL A 84 -5.00 -0.13 2.87
N SER A 85 -4.75 -0.25 1.57
CA SER A 85 -5.25 -1.36 0.76
C SER A 85 -4.08 -2.24 0.37
N ALA A 86 -4.02 -3.44 0.95
CA ALA A 86 -2.92 -4.38 0.78
C ALA A 86 -3.45 -5.82 0.95
N TYR A 87 -4.30 -6.25 0.01
CA TYR A 87 -4.97 -7.56 0.04
C TYR A 87 -5.25 -8.13 -1.36
N ARG A 88 -5.06 -7.36 -2.41
CA ARG A 88 -5.39 -7.77 -3.79
C ARG A 88 -4.43 -8.83 -4.30
N ASP A 89 -4.95 -9.86 -4.93
CA ASP A 89 -4.19 -10.97 -5.52
C ASP A 89 -3.24 -10.53 -6.65
N TYR A 90 -3.63 -9.51 -7.41
CA TYR A 90 -2.82 -8.94 -8.48
C TYR A 90 -1.79 -7.89 -8.01
N GLY A 91 -1.52 -7.80 -6.72
CA GLY A 91 -0.42 -7.04 -6.17
C GLY A 91 -0.59 -5.52 -6.14
N ARG A 92 -1.81 -4.99 -6.28
CA ARG A 92 -2.04 -3.57 -6.07
C ARG A 92 -2.12 -3.27 -4.59
N PHE A 93 -1.23 -2.42 -4.09
CA PHE A 93 -1.33 -1.92 -2.73
C PHE A 93 -0.94 -0.45 -2.63
N GLY A 94 -1.34 0.20 -1.54
CA GLY A 94 -1.07 1.62 -1.34
C GLY A 94 -1.74 2.20 -0.12
N MET A 95 -1.57 3.52 0.02
CA MET A 95 -2.09 4.32 1.14
C MET A 95 -2.96 5.45 0.61
N PHE A 96 -4.14 5.58 1.21
CA PHE A 96 -5.26 6.35 0.69
C PHE A 96 -5.74 7.36 1.73
N PRO A 97 -5.09 8.54 1.81
CA PRO A 97 -5.43 9.57 2.78
C PRO A 97 -6.73 10.27 2.42
N LYS A 98 -7.36 10.86 3.45
CA LYS A 98 -8.48 11.78 3.30
C LYS A 98 -8.03 13.21 3.51
N GLY A 99 -8.63 14.14 2.80
CA GLY A 99 -8.38 15.57 2.99
C GLY A 99 -8.87 16.40 1.83
N LYS A 100 -8.70 17.70 1.97
CA LYS A 100 -9.09 18.68 0.97
C LYS A 100 -7.90 19.53 0.57
N ALA A 101 -7.86 19.91 -0.67
CA ALA A 101 -6.86 20.81 -1.22
C ALA A 101 -7.53 22.03 -1.85
N THR A 102 -6.97 23.21 -1.59
CA THR A 102 -7.31 24.44 -2.33
C THR A 102 -6.05 25.03 -2.95
N ALA A 103 -6.20 26.07 -3.74
CA ALA A 103 -5.05 26.77 -4.31
C ALA A 103 -4.15 27.40 -3.23
N GLU A 104 -4.74 27.84 -2.10
CA GLU A 104 -4.07 28.45 -0.96
C GLU A 104 -3.55 27.43 0.04
N SER A 105 -4.21 26.25 0.12
CA SER A 105 -3.86 25.15 1.02
C SER A 105 -3.71 23.84 0.25
N PRO A 106 -2.58 23.63 -0.41
CA PRO A 106 -2.33 22.42 -1.16
C PRO A 106 -2.18 21.19 -0.25
N PHE A 107 -2.69 20.06 -0.70
CA PHE A 107 -2.56 18.79 0.00
C PHE A 107 -1.19 18.17 -0.28
N LYS A 108 -0.41 17.93 0.77
CA LYS A 108 0.95 17.40 0.65
C LYS A 108 1.02 16.00 1.21
N LEU A 109 1.71 15.11 0.49
CA LEU A 109 1.92 13.72 0.88
C LEU A 109 3.40 13.37 0.70
N HIS A 110 3.95 12.63 1.66
CA HIS A 110 5.32 12.15 1.66
C HIS A 110 5.34 10.62 1.81
N TYR A 111 5.82 9.95 0.76
CA TYR A 111 6.02 8.51 0.76
C TYR A 111 7.42 8.16 0.28
N GLN A 112 7.91 7.01 0.70
CA GLN A 112 9.10 6.39 0.12
C GLN A 112 8.76 4.96 -0.28
N TRP A 113 9.26 4.56 -1.46
CA TRP A 113 9.15 3.20 -1.93
C TRP A 113 10.53 2.55 -1.92
N LEU A 114 10.61 1.33 -1.42
CA LEU A 114 11.78 0.47 -1.52
C LEU A 114 11.41 -0.70 -2.41
N VAL A 115 12.29 -1.04 -3.33
CA VAL A 115 12.10 -2.18 -4.24
C VAL A 115 13.35 -3.04 -4.17
N ALA A 116 13.17 -4.32 -3.95
CA ALA A 116 14.26 -5.31 -3.93
C ALA A 116 13.86 -6.53 -4.77
N GLU A 117 14.83 -7.13 -5.45
CA GLU A 117 14.68 -8.48 -5.98
C GLU A 117 14.86 -9.47 -4.82
N GLY A 118 14.00 -10.47 -4.74
CA GLY A 118 13.98 -11.48 -3.70
C GLY A 118 12.81 -11.35 -2.72
N ASP A 119 12.66 -12.37 -1.88
CA ASP A 119 11.67 -12.48 -0.81
C ASP A 119 12.26 -11.91 0.49
N VAL A 120 12.10 -10.62 0.72
CA VAL A 120 12.56 -9.95 1.94
C VAL A 120 11.38 -9.81 2.90
N ARG A 121 11.49 -10.46 4.07
CA ARG A 121 10.44 -10.42 5.13
C ARG A 121 10.99 -9.95 6.47
N ASP A 122 12.07 -9.19 6.45
CA ASP A 122 12.74 -8.71 7.65
C ASP A 122 12.14 -7.40 8.14
N ALA A 123 11.37 -7.49 9.23
CA ALA A 123 10.76 -6.33 9.88
C ALA A 123 11.80 -5.29 10.33
N ALA A 124 12.99 -5.70 10.73
CA ALA A 124 14.03 -4.78 11.19
C ALA A 124 14.53 -3.90 10.03
N VAL A 125 14.65 -4.47 8.83
CA VAL A 125 15.01 -3.73 7.60
C VAL A 125 13.96 -2.67 7.29
N PHE A 126 12.68 -3.05 7.31
CA PHE A 126 11.57 -2.13 6.98
C PHE A 126 11.42 -1.04 8.04
N GLN A 127 11.50 -1.41 9.31
CA GLN A 127 11.42 -0.46 10.43
C GLN A 127 12.59 0.51 10.45
N SER A 128 13.81 0.03 10.20
CA SER A 128 15.01 0.89 10.14
C SER A 128 14.89 1.90 9.00
N ALA A 129 14.42 1.46 7.83
CA ALA A 129 14.21 2.35 6.68
C ALA A 129 13.13 3.41 6.99
N TRP A 130 12.03 3.02 7.64
CA TRP A 130 11.00 3.95 8.05
C TRP A 130 11.51 4.94 9.11
N ASN A 131 12.25 4.47 10.10
CA ASN A 131 12.84 5.31 11.13
C ASN A 131 13.73 6.40 10.51
N ALA A 132 14.58 6.02 9.56
CA ALA A 132 15.43 6.97 8.84
C ALA A 132 14.62 7.98 8.02
N PHE A 133 13.55 7.53 7.37
CA PHE A 133 12.66 8.39 6.57
C PHE A 133 11.84 9.34 7.43
N ALA A 134 11.36 8.88 8.57
CA ALA A 134 10.45 9.61 9.47
C ALA A 134 11.20 10.44 10.56
N GLY A 135 12.52 10.31 10.66
CA GLY A 135 13.30 10.93 11.76
C GLY A 135 12.93 10.35 13.13
N LYS A 136 12.69 9.03 13.20
CA LYS A 136 12.26 8.30 14.40
C LYS A 136 13.31 7.27 14.82
N SER A 137 13.08 6.66 15.97
CA SER A 137 13.90 5.57 16.53
C SER A 137 13.02 4.51 17.19
N ASP A 138 11.88 4.21 16.57
CA ASP A 138 10.93 3.24 17.10
C ASP A 138 11.51 1.83 17.03
N ALA A 139 11.16 1.00 18.01
CA ALA A 139 11.56 -0.40 18.04
C ALA A 139 10.93 -1.19 16.88
N THR A 140 11.63 -2.24 16.46
CA THR A 140 11.10 -3.16 15.45
C THR A 140 9.84 -3.85 15.98
N PRO A 141 8.69 -3.72 15.30
CA PRO A 141 7.45 -4.35 15.73
C PRO A 141 7.44 -5.85 15.40
N ALA A 142 6.57 -6.60 16.05
CA ALA A 142 6.11 -7.87 15.51
C ALA A 142 5.44 -7.63 14.14
N ILE A 143 5.33 -8.67 13.32
CA ILE A 143 4.72 -8.55 12.00
C ILE A 143 3.57 -9.54 11.81
N THR A 144 2.63 -9.15 10.97
CA THR A 144 1.61 -10.03 10.41
C THR A 144 1.91 -10.25 8.94
N ILE A 145 1.94 -11.51 8.50
CA ILE A 145 2.10 -11.90 7.10
C ILE A 145 0.78 -12.51 6.63
N LYS A 146 0.24 -12.02 5.54
CA LYS A 146 -1.02 -12.47 4.94
C LYS A 146 -0.84 -12.82 3.47
N LEU A 147 -1.33 -13.98 3.07
CA LEU A 147 -1.56 -14.23 1.64
C LEU A 147 -2.66 -13.29 1.15
N SER A 148 -2.55 -12.85 -0.09
CA SER A 148 -3.59 -12.03 -0.74
C SER A 148 -4.95 -12.75 -0.76
N ASP A 149 -6.01 -11.98 -0.93
CA ASP A 149 -7.32 -12.54 -1.21
C ASP A 149 -7.24 -13.35 -2.51
N GLN A 150 -7.62 -14.61 -2.44
CA GLN A 150 -7.57 -15.47 -3.63
C GLN A 150 -8.65 -15.07 -4.65
N PRO A 151 -8.36 -15.18 -5.97
CA PRO A 151 -9.34 -14.87 -7.00
C PRO A 151 -10.62 -15.68 -6.78
N LYS A 152 -11.75 -15.00 -6.78
CA LYS A 152 -13.04 -15.70 -6.74
C LYS A 152 -13.17 -16.55 -8.00
N PRO A 153 -13.62 -17.81 -7.91
CA PRO A 153 -13.85 -18.63 -9.09
C PRO A 153 -14.79 -17.87 -10.04
N LYS A 154 -14.41 -17.76 -11.31
CA LYS A 154 -15.27 -17.15 -12.34
C LYS A 154 -16.58 -17.89 -12.32
N LYS A 155 -17.69 -17.18 -12.09
CA LYS A 155 -19.04 -17.78 -12.27
C LYS A 155 -19.10 -18.34 -13.69
N THR A 156 -19.30 -19.65 -13.80
CA THR A 156 -19.58 -20.27 -15.11
C THR A 156 -20.79 -19.55 -15.70
N PRO A 157 -20.73 -19.10 -16.96
CA PRO A 157 -21.89 -18.48 -17.58
C PRO A 157 -23.07 -19.43 -17.47
N ASP A 158 -24.20 -18.93 -17.02
CA ASP A 158 -25.45 -19.70 -16.94
C ASP A 158 -25.85 -20.13 -18.37
N PRO A 159 -25.85 -21.43 -18.68
CA PRO A 159 -26.18 -21.90 -20.03
C PRO A 159 -27.61 -21.58 -20.42
N ALA A 160 -28.48 -21.14 -19.51
CA ALA A 160 -29.88 -20.78 -19.74
C ALA A 160 -30.09 -19.34 -20.23
N LYS A 161 -29.02 -18.53 -20.40
CA LYS A 161 -29.11 -17.15 -20.91
C LYS A 161 -28.55 -17.00 -22.34
N LYS A 162 -28.86 -17.95 -23.20
CA LYS A 162 -28.71 -17.80 -24.66
C LYS A 162 -30.07 -17.60 -25.28
#